data_0cc4ffd227bf9abbccee7118b13b0c6a
#
_entry.id   0cc4ffd227bf9abbccee7118b13b0c6a
#
_cell.length_a   1.000
_cell.length_b   1.000
_cell.length_c   1.000
_cell.angle_alpha   90.00
_cell.angle_beta   90.00
_cell.angle_gamma   90.00
#
_symmetry.space_group_name_H-M   'P 1'
#
loop_
_entity.id
_entity.type
_entity.pdbx_description
1 polymer ?
#
loop_
_entity_poly.entity_id
_entity_poly.type
_entity_poly.pdbx_seq_one_letter_code
_entity_poly.pdbx_strand_id
1 'polypeptide(L)'
;MGNQNLKHCRICFSNKLTSYLDLGKQPFSNSFLKYKDLKNEKKFPLKVVLCKHYGLSQLSIIPNTKFIFSKYDYLSSSSKALSNHYKKLVKKLVKNYNVFSTNTVLDIGCNDGILLNHYPKNFSNVVGVEPSDASKHIKQKRIKLIESFFNYKTSEEYLEKHAKPKIITITNVLAQIDNLNEFVKSLSNITDNESLIVIEFPYLMHMIDKGLFDLIYHEHLSYFALTPLKFLFGKFDIKIVNFERLNIGASGPAIRLFLAKSNSIYKSSQKVAKQINYEKIWGIKKIKKYNVFKKKTKEKINKIKEIVYLKYNQGYKIGCFTASSKGNTLLNCLNFKKKVIQFASENNKKKIGKYTPGSHIKIISDKDFNKKRIDYAILLSWNYKKFFLSKTQFIKKGGKFIIPLPTPHIK
;
A
#
# COMPACT_ATOMS: atom_id res chain seq x y z
N MET A 1 -16.60 17.84 7.42
CA MET A 1 -15.52 17.82 6.40
C MET A 1 -15.85 16.74 5.38
N GLY A 2 -16.25 17.15 4.17
CA GLY A 2 -16.89 16.27 3.19
C GLY A 2 -15.87 15.49 2.37
N ASN A 3 -16.17 14.22 2.11
CA ASN A 3 -15.51 13.47 1.06
C ASN A 3 -15.92 14.05 -0.30
N GLN A 4 -14.96 14.24 -1.19
CA GLN A 4 -15.22 14.74 -2.53
C GLN A 4 -15.62 13.60 -3.46
N ASN A 5 -16.81 13.65 -4.04
CA ASN A 5 -17.19 12.75 -5.13
C ASN A 5 -16.39 13.07 -6.39
N LEU A 6 -15.70 12.10 -6.93
CA LEU A 6 -14.90 12.26 -8.13
C LEU A 6 -15.78 12.18 -9.40
N LYS A 7 -15.85 13.29 -10.12
CA LYS A 7 -16.52 13.37 -11.43
C LYS A 7 -15.54 13.14 -12.60
N HIS A 8 -14.23 13.25 -12.34
CA HIS A 8 -13.18 13.22 -13.36
C HIS A 8 -12.01 12.31 -12.98
N CYS A 9 -11.27 11.89 -13.97
CA CYS A 9 -10.02 11.16 -13.79
C CYS A 9 -8.97 12.06 -13.15
N ARG A 10 -8.28 11.56 -12.14
CA ARG A 10 -7.30 12.32 -11.34
C ARG A 10 -6.01 12.67 -12.09
N ILE A 11 -5.75 12.08 -13.25
CA ILE A 11 -4.54 12.35 -14.04
C ILE A 11 -4.83 13.09 -15.35
N CYS A 12 -5.96 12.82 -16.02
CA CYS A 12 -6.27 13.39 -17.33
C CYS A 12 -7.56 14.21 -17.37
N PHE A 13 -8.25 14.36 -16.23
CA PHE A 13 -9.48 15.13 -16.06
C PHE A 13 -10.67 14.69 -16.93
N SER A 14 -10.56 13.56 -17.64
CA SER A 14 -11.66 13.00 -18.43
C SER A 14 -12.82 12.56 -17.53
N ASN A 15 -14.05 12.82 -17.95
CA ASN A 15 -15.28 12.35 -17.30
C ASN A 15 -15.68 10.92 -17.74
N LYS A 16 -14.94 10.29 -18.66
CA LYS A 16 -15.19 8.92 -19.14
C LYS A 16 -14.80 7.88 -18.08
N LEU A 17 -15.51 7.91 -16.96
CA LEU A 17 -15.34 6.99 -15.84
C LEU A 17 -16.41 5.90 -15.85
N THR A 18 -16.00 4.64 -15.59
CA THR A 18 -16.93 3.50 -15.48
C THR A 18 -16.67 2.75 -14.20
N SER A 19 -17.68 2.60 -13.35
CA SER A 19 -17.60 1.80 -12.14
C SER A 19 -17.49 0.31 -12.47
N TYR A 20 -16.58 -0.39 -11.77
CA TYR A 20 -16.41 -1.83 -11.98
C TYR A 20 -16.46 -2.66 -10.69
N LEU A 21 -16.20 -2.06 -9.53
CA LEU A 21 -16.30 -2.75 -8.26
C LEU A 21 -16.87 -1.83 -7.19
N ASP A 22 -17.82 -2.34 -6.43
CA ASP A 22 -18.39 -1.69 -5.26
C ASP A 22 -18.29 -2.66 -4.07
N LEU A 23 -17.54 -2.28 -3.05
CA LEU A 23 -17.35 -3.05 -1.82
C LEU A 23 -18.24 -2.54 -0.66
N GLY A 24 -19.25 -1.73 -0.99
CA GLY A 24 -20.19 -1.14 -0.04
C GLY A 24 -19.60 0.03 0.74
N LYS A 25 -20.26 0.40 1.84
CA LYS A 25 -19.76 1.42 2.77
C LYS A 25 -18.88 0.77 3.83
N GLN A 26 -17.64 1.21 3.93
CA GLN A 26 -16.65 0.70 4.90
C GLN A 26 -16.01 1.87 5.67
N PRO A 27 -15.54 1.64 6.90
CA PRO A 27 -14.73 2.62 7.62
C PRO A 27 -13.31 2.70 7.04
N PHE A 28 -12.54 3.70 7.44
CA PHE A 28 -11.12 3.75 7.11
C PHE A 28 -10.39 2.56 7.72
N SER A 29 -9.57 1.90 6.93
CA SER A 29 -9.02 0.59 7.27
C SER A 29 -7.99 0.61 8.42
N ASN A 30 -7.39 1.77 8.72
CA ASN A 30 -6.48 1.97 9.84
C ASN A 30 -7.10 2.64 11.06
N SER A 31 -8.40 2.93 11.06
CA SER A 31 -9.10 3.58 12.19
C SER A 31 -9.49 2.57 13.26
N PHE A 32 -8.51 1.98 13.95
CA PHE A 32 -8.76 1.06 15.05
C PHE A 32 -9.43 1.76 16.23
N LEU A 33 -10.55 1.20 16.73
CA LEU A 33 -11.48 1.86 17.64
C LEU A 33 -11.28 1.43 19.10
N LYS A 34 -11.48 2.35 20.05
CA LYS A 34 -11.73 2.00 21.43
C LYS A 34 -13.20 1.55 21.59
N TYR A 35 -13.51 0.80 22.64
CA TYR A 35 -14.87 0.29 22.87
C TYR A 35 -15.94 1.38 22.82
N LYS A 36 -15.69 2.52 23.48
CA LYS A 36 -16.60 3.67 23.52
C LYS A 36 -16.92 4.30 22.16
N ASP A 37 -16.04 4.11 21.17
CA ASP A 37 -16.14 4.76 19.85
C ASP A 37 -16.88 3.88 18.81
N LEU A 38 -17.19 2.61 19.15
CA LEU A 38 -17.77 1.63 18.21
C LEU A 38 -19.12 2.08 17.64
N LYS A 39 -19.98 2.70 18.47
CA LYS A 39 -21.32 3.16 18.07
C LYS A 39 -21.28 4.35 17.09
N ASN A 40 -20.20 5.13 17.11
CA ASN A 40 -20.04 6.38 16.33
C ASN A 40 -19.16 6.21 15.10
N GLU A 41 -18.84 4.96 14.70
CA GLU A 41 -17.98 4.68 13.58
C GLU A 41 -18.61 5.14 12.25
N LYS A 42 -17.88 6.00 11.53
CA LYS A 42 -18.31 6.49 10.22
C LYS A 42 -17.85 5.55 9.11
N LYS A 43 -18.74 5.30 8.14
CA LYS A 43 -18.50 4.46 6.96
C LYS A 43 -18.69 5.26 5.69
N PHE A 44 -17.82 5.03 4.71
CA PHE A 44 -17.77 5.75 3.45
C PHE A 44 -17.83 4.77 2.27
N PRO A 45 -18.38 5.18 1.10
CA PRO A 45 -18.41 4.33 -0.09
C PRO A 45 -17.01 3.86 -0.45
N LEU A 46 -16.84 2.56 -0.70
CA LEU A 46 -15.60 1.97 -1.19
C LEU A 46 -15.83 1.39 -2.60
N LYS A 47 -15.86 2.30 -3.57
CA LYS A 47 -16.19 2.02 -4.96
C LYS A 47 -15.03 2.41 -5.87
N VAL A 48 -14.74 1.57 -6.86
CA VAL A 48 -13.64 1.79 -7.79
C VAL A 48 -14.16 2.02 -9.20
N VAL A 49 -13.58 3.01 -9.86
CA VAL A 49 -13.90 3.39 -11.24
C VAL A 49 -12.66 3.32 -12.13
N LEU A 50 -12.89 2.99 -13.40
CA LEU A 50 -11.89 2.94 -14.46
C LEU A 50 -12.03 4.16 -15.36
N CYS A 51 -10.95 4.89 -15.57
CA CYS A 51 -10.85 5.88 -16.63
C CYS A 51 -10.60 5.17 -17.97
N LYS A 52 -11.58 5.23 -18.88
CA LYS A 52 -11.44 4.62 -20.22
C LYS A 52 -10.45 5.34 -21.13
N HIS A 53 -10.05 6.57 -20.80
CA HIS A 53 -9.13 7.35 -21.62
C HIS A 53 -7.68 6.87 -21.48
N TYR A 54 -7.14 6.80 -20.24
CA TYR A 54 -5.75 6.37 -20.00
C TYR A 54 -5.61 5.11 -19.13
N GLY A 55 -6.71 4.52 -18.66
CA GLY A 55 -6.66 3.26 -17.91
C GLY A 55 -6.32 3.41 -16.43
N LEU A 56 -6.45 4.62 -15.84
CA LEU A 56 -6.32 4.78 -14.41
C LEU A 56 -7.51 4.13 -13.70
N SER A 57 -7.22 3.26 -12.75
CA SER A 57 -8.19 2.74 -11.79
C SER A 57 -8.09 3.56 -10.50
N GLN A 58 -9.21 4.08 -9.99
CA GLN A 58 -9.22 5.01 -8.86
C GLN A 58 -10.48 4.85 -8.02
N LEU A 59 -10.45 5.27 -6.74
CA LEU A 59 -11.66 5.36 -5.94
C LEU A 59 -12.62 6.41 -6.53
N SER A 60 -13.92 6.20 -6.32
CA SER A 60 -14.96 7.16 -6.74
C SER A 60 -15.08 8.37 -5.81
N ILE A 61 -14.40 8.34 -4.67
CA ILE A 61 -14.34 9.46 -3.71
C ILE A 61 -12.89 9.75 -3.35
N ILE A 62 -12.59 10.98 -2.99
CA ILE A 62 -11.35 11.34 -2.28
C ILE A 62 -11.74 11.59 -0.82
N PRO A 63 -11.31 10.76 0.13
CA PRO A 63 -11.44 11.05 1.54
C PRO A 63 -10.49 12.19 1.93
N ASN A 64 -10.72 12.80 3.07
CA ASN A 64 -9.80 13.81 3.60
C ASN A 64 -8.47 13.14 4.00
N THR A 65 -7.48 13.22 3.12
CA THR A 65 -6.16 12.59 3.30
C THR A 65 -5.41 13.17 4.49
N LYS A 66 -5.52 14.48 4.75
CA LYS A 66 -4.92 15.11 5.94
C LYS A 66 -5.45 14.46 7.22
N PHE A 67 -6.75 14.16 7.29
CA PHE A 67 -7.34 13.47 8.46
C PHE A 67 -6.84 12.03 8.60
N ILE A 68 -6.70 11.30 7.49
CA ILE A 68 -6.26 9.90 7.49
C ILE A 68 -4.80 9.78 7.93
N PHE A 69 -3.92 10.66 7.44
CA PHE A 69 -2.48 10.53 7.64
C PHE A 69 -1.92 11.34 8.82
N SER A 70 -2.67 12.32 9.40
CA SER A 70 -2.21 13.06 10.58
C SER A 70 -2.03 12.18 11.82
N LYS A 71 -2.79 11.10 11.96
CA LYS A 71 -2.71 10.12 13.07
C LYS A 71 -2.45 8.72 12.53
N TYR A 72 -1.31 8.54 11.88
CA TYR A 72 -0.97 7.29 11.23
C TYR A 72 -0.16 6.38 12.16
N ASP A 73 -0.84 5.40 12.76
CA ASP A 73 -0.25 4.49 13.77
C ASP A 73 0.66 3.39 13.18
N TYR A 74 0.87 3.38 11.87
CA TYR A 74 1.70 2.36 11.21
C TYR A 74 3.18 2.77 11.22
N LEU A 75 4.02 1.92 11.83
CA LEU A 75 5.47 2.04 11.78
C LEU A 75 6.03 0.95 10.86
N SER A 76 6.72 1.37 9.81
CA SER A 76 7.28 0.47 8.79
C SER A 76 8.37 -0.43 9.38
N SER A 77 9.14 0.05 10.35
CA SER A 77 10.19 -0.70 11.06
C SER A 77 9.67 -1.89 11.88
N SER A 78 8.37 -1.93 12.17
CA SER A 78 7.75 -3.09 12.84
C SER A 78 7.83 -4.38 12.00
N SER A 79 8.08 -4.28 10.68
CA SER A 79 8.22 -5.41 9.76
C SER A 79 9.67 -5.70 9.39
N LYS A 80 10.25 -6.74 10.01
CA LYS A 80 11.61 -7.22 9.66
C LYS A 80 11.73 -7.60 8.16
N ALA A 81 10.67 -8.14 7.57
CA ALA A 81 10.64 -8.49 6.15
C ALA A 81 10.75 -7.24 5.27
N LEU A 82 10.04 -6.16 5.61
CA LEU A 82 10.10 -4.90 4.90
C LEU A 82 11.47 -4.22 5.07
N SER A 83 12.04 -4.25 6.28
CA SER A 83 13.40 -3.75 6.54
C SER A 83 14.44 -4.45 5.65
N ASN A 84 14.39 -5.78 5.57
CA ASN A 84 15.29 -6.54 4.70
C ASN A 84 15.07 -6.22 3.19
N HIS A 85 13.83 -5.97 2.79
CA HIS A 85 13.50 -5.54 1.43
C HIS A 85 14.15 -4.20 1.09
N TYR A 86 14.04 -3.21 1.96
CA TYR A 86 14.66 -1.89 1.77
C TYR A 86 16.19 -1.92 1.87
N LYS A 87 16.75 -2.76 2.75
CA LYS A 87 18.22 -2.98 2.79
C LYS A 87 18.75 -3.46 1.43
N LYS A 88 18.05 -4.42 0.79
CA LYS A 88 18.42 -4.89 -0.55
C LYS A 88 18.26 -3.81 -1.61
N LEU A 89 17.20 -3.01 -1.52
CA LEU A 89 16.96 -1.88 -2.42
C LEU A 89 18.10 -0.86 -2.33
N VAL A 90 18.40 -0.36 -1.13
CA VAL A 90 19.47 0.65 -0.92
C VAL A 90 20.81 0.11 -1.41
N LYS A 91 21.19 -1.14 -1.04
CA LYS A 91 22.43 -1.77 -1.55
C LYS A 91 22.49 -1.78 -3.09
N LYS A 92 21.36 -2.10 -3.74
CA LYS A 92 21.26 -2.10 -5.21
C LYS A 92 21.42 -0.69 -5.78
N LEU A 93 20.75 0.32 -5.19
CA LEU A 93 20.81 1.71 -5.65
C LEU A 93 22.24 2.26 -5.55
N VAL A 94 22.87 2.11 -4.39
CA VAL A 94 24.24 2.57 -4.16
C VAL A 94 25.22 1.91 -5.15
N LYS A 95 25.11 0.58 -5.35
CA LYS A 95 26.04 -0.14 -6.23
C LYS A 95 25.84 0.17 -7.71
N ASN A 96 24.58 0.23 -8.19
CA ASN A 96 24.29 0.20 -9.64
C ASN A 96 24.08 1.58 -10.26
N TYR A 97 23.95 2.65 -9.46
CA TYR A 97 23.63 3.99 -9.95
C TYR A 97 24.66 5.05 -9.51
N ASN A 98 25.88 4.61 -9.17
CA ASN A 98 27.00 5.47 -8.80
C ASN A 98 26.60 6.53 -7.76
N VAL A 99 26.03 6.05 -6.64
CA VAL A 99 25.61 6.93 -5.56
C VAL A 99 26.72 7.00 -4.53
N PHE A 100 27.33 8.18 -4.40
CA PHE A 100 28.42 8.44 -3.48
C PHE A 100 27.93 9.08 -2.17
N SER A 101 28.77 9.05 -1.15
CA SER A 101 28.44 9.59 0.18
C SER A 101 28.17 11.11 0.18
N THR A 102 28.70 11.82 -0.81
CA THR A 102 28.47 13.26 -1.03
C THR A 102 27.14 13.57 -1.70
N ASN A 103 26.51 12.59 -2.36
CA ASN A 103 25.23 12.79 -3.02
C ASN A 103 24.09 12.94 -1.99
N THR A 104 23.10 13.76 -2.33
CA THR A 104 21.84 13.83 -1.59
C THR A 104 20.94 12.66 -1.97
N VAL A 105 20.37 11.99 -0.95
CA VAL A 105 19.34 10.95 -1.11
C VAL A 105 18.08 11.40 -0.37
N LEU A 106 16.93 11.25 -1.03
CA LEU A 106 15.64 11.69 -0.54
C LEU A 106 14.65 10.52 -0.49
N ASP A 107 13.90 10.38 0.61
CA ASP A 107 12.78 9.44 0.73
C ASP A 107 11.50 10.21 1.03
N ILE A 108 10.53 10.18 0.11
CA ILE A 108 9.24 10.85 0.25
C ILE A 108 8.22 9.87 0.82
N GLY A 109 7.63 10.23 1.98
CA GLY A 109 6.84 9.33 2.82
C GLY A 109 7.73 8.36 3.57
N CYS A 110 8.80 8.88 4.17
CA CYS A 110 9.86 8.07 4.80
C CYS A 110 9.42 7.34 6.07
N ASN A 111 8.22 7.61 6.58
CA ASN A 111 7.65 7.03 7.79
C ASN A 111 8.62 7.18 8.99
N ASP A 112 9.05 6.11 9.61
CA ASP A 112 10.03 6.09 10.71
C ASP A 112 11.50 5.99 10.23
N GLY A 113 11.77 6.36 8.98
CA GLY A 113 13.11 6.39 8.39
C GLY A 113 13.71 5.03 8.05
N ILE A 114 12.89 3.98 8.02
CA ILE A 114 13.34 2.59 7.83
C ILE A 114 14.20 2.40 6.57
N LEU A 115 13.85 3.02 5.43
CA LEU A 115 14.64 2.93 4.20
C LEU A 115 15.94 3.71 4.32
N LEU A 116 15.85 4.95 4.81
CA LEU A 116 16.99 5.86 4.97
C LEU A 116 18.03 5.31 5.94
N ASN A 117 17.61 4.55 6.95
CA ASN A 117 18.49 3.88 7.91
C ASN A 117 19.45 2.86 7.26
N HIS A 118 19.16 2.39 6.05
CA HIS A 118 20.00 1.42 5.34
C HIS A 118 21.09 2.05 4.46
N TYR A 119 21.07 3.37 4.24
CA TYR A 119 22.22 4.03 3.61
C TYR A 119 23.44 3.93 4.52
N PRO A 120 24.67 3.78 3.96
CA PRO A 120 25.91 3.74 4.73
C PRO A 120 26.05 4.94 5.66
N LYS A 121 26.75 4.78 6.80
CA LYS A 121 26.87 5.84 7.83
C LYS A 121 27.60 7.08 7.35
N ASN A 122 28.47 6.96 6.36
CA ASN A 122 29.23 8.06 5.76
C ASN A 122 28.41 8.95 4.82
N PHE A 123 27.14 8.63 4.54
CA PHE A 123 26.24 9.52 3.79
C PHE A 123 25.79 10.65 4.72
N SER A 124 26.17 11.89 4.38
CA SER A 124 25.86 13.09 5.16
C SER A 124 24.55 13.78 4.75
N ASN A 125 24.13 13.59 3.48
CA ASN A 125 22.97 14.26 2.91
C ASN A 125 21.79 13.29 2.73
N VAL A 126 21.25 12.83 3.86
CA VAL A 126 20.09 11.91 3.91
C VAL A 126 18.87 12.70 4.35
N VAL A 127 17.87 12.84 3.46
CA VAL A 127 16.68 13.68 3.68
C VAL A 127 15.43 12.81 3.66
N GLY A 128 14.51 13.05 4.58
CA GLY A 128 13.20 12.42 4.65
C GLY A 128 12.09 13.46 4.61
N VAL A 129 11.00 13.17 3.89
CA VAL A 129 9.75 13.95 3.95
C VAL A 129 8.66 13.03 4.51
N GLU A 130 8.03 13.45 5.62
CA GLU A 130 6.97 12.66 6.28
C GLU A 130 5.99 13.58 7.02
N PRO A 131 4.67 13.56 6.68
CA PRO A 131 3.68 14.43 7.33
C PRO A 131 3.11 13.87 8.63
N SER A 132 3.34 12.60 8.93
CA SER A 132 2.69 11.91 10.06
C SER A 132 3.56 11.83 11.31
N ASP A 133 2.92 11.52 12.44
CA ASP A 133 3.62 11.27 13.72
C ASP A 133 4.64 10.10 13.66
N ALA A 134 4.69 9.34 12.57
CA ALA A 134 5.68 8.29 12.39
C ALA A 134 7.11 8.86 12.35
N SER A 135 7.29 10.08 11.84
CA SER A 135 8.56 10.82 11.81
C SER A 135 9.23 10.95 13.19
N LYS A 136 8.43 11.06 14.25
CA LYS A 136 8.91 11.15 15.65
C LYS A 136 9.67 9.89 16.11
N HIS A 137 9.57 8.79 15.36
CA HIS A 137 10.28 7.54 15.63
C HIS A 137 11.63 7.44 14.89
N ILE A 138 12.02 8.42 14.09
CA ILE A 138 13.31 8.49 13.43
C ILE A 138 14.40 8.71 14.48
N LYS A 139 15.30 7.72 14.65
CA LYS A 139 16.34 7.75 15.68
C LYS A 139 17.68 8.31 15.21
N GLN A 140 17.95 8.28 13.89
CA GLN A 140 19.25 8.69 13.36
C GLN A 140 19.28 10.19 13.13
N LYS A 141 20.06 10.93 13.96
CA LYS A 141 20.23 12.42 13.89
C LYS A 141 20.73 12.92 12.53
N ARG A 142 21.40 12.08 11.72
CA ARG A 142 21.88 12.45 10.38
C ARG A 142 20.76 12.59 9.34
N ILE A 143 19.55 12.05 9.62
CA ILE A 143 18.41 12.19 8.73
C ILE A 143 17.83 13.59 8.93
N LYS A 144 17.94 14.42 7.90
CA LYS A 144 17.30 15.73 7.84
C LYS A 144 15.84 15.55 7.48
N LEU A 145 14.93 15.94 8.39
CA LEU A 145 13.51 15.68 8.26
C LEU A 145 12.75 16.95 7.86
N ILE A 146 11.84 16.81 6.88
CA ILE A 146 10.83 17.80 6.50
C ILE A 146 9.47 17.23 6.90
N GLU A 147 8.88 17.78 7.98
CA GLU A 147 7.60 17.32 8.52
C GLU A 147 6.42 17.96 7.77
N SER A 148 6.20 17.53 6.51
CA SER A 148 5.17 18.09 5.63
C SER A 148 4.69 17.05 4.62
N PHE A 149 3.52 17.29 4.02
CA PHE A 149 3.13 16.64 2.77
C PHE A 149 4.02 17.15 1.63
N PHE A 150 4.51 16.23 0.79
CA PHE A 150 5.28 16.62 -0.38
C PHE A 150 4.36 17.21 -1.46
N ASN A 151 4.50 18.50 -1.71
CA ASN A 151 3.79 19.29 -2.69
C ASN A 151 4.73 20.33 -3.33
N TYR A 152 4.22 21.23 -4.18
CA TYR A 152 5.08 22.18 -4.89
C TYR A 152 5.82 23.11 -3.93
N LYS A 153 5.13 23.64 -2.92
CA LYS A 153 5.75 24.48 -1.88
C LYS A 153 6.87 23.74 -1.15
N THR A 154 6.61 22.50 -0.71
CA THR A 154 7.65 21.70 -0.04
C THR A 154 8.83 21.38 -0.96
N SER A 155 8.61 21.26 -2.28
CA SER A 155 9.70 21.07 -3.25
C SER A 155 10.58 22.33 -3.39
N GLU A 156 10.03 23.52 -3.27
CA GLU A 156 10.78 24.79 -3.25
C GLU A 156 11.57 24.94 -1.96
N GLU A 157 10.93 24.76 -0.80
CA GLU A 157 11.59 24.76 0.52
C GLU A 157 12.74 23.72 0.61
N TYR A 158 12.59 22.58 -0.07
CA TYR A 158 13.63 21.57 -0.19
C TYR A 158 14.85 22.12 -0.95
N LEU A 159 14.63 22.78 -2.10
CA LEU A 159 15.71 23.30 -2.95
C LEU A 159 16.48 24.47 -2.32
N GLU A 160 15.84 25.23 -1.42
CA GLU A 160 16.52 26.28 -0.65
C GLU A 160 17.59 25.73 0.32
N LYS A 161 17.40 24.49 0.81
CA LYS A 161 18.22 23.89 1.87
C LYS A 161 19.06 22.71 1.42
N HIS A 162 18.75 22.13 0.27
CA HIS A 162 19.34 20.89 -0.19
C HIS A 162 19.62 20.91 -1.70
N ALA A 163 20.73 20.31 -2.10
CA ALA A 163 21.00 20.04 -3.50
C ALA A 163 19.99 19.05 -4.10
N LYS A 164 19.82 19.08 -5.41
CA LYS A 164 18.98 18.11 -6.12
C LYS A 164 19.43 16.68 -5.81
N PRO A 165 18.49 15.78 -5.49
CA PRO A 165 18.85 14.46 -5.01
C PRO A 165 19.30 13.55 -6.15
N LYS A 166 20.36 12.78 -5.93
CA LYS A 166 20.79 11.71 -6.85
C LYS A 166 19.79 10.57 -6.89
N ILE A 167 19.20 10.25 -5.72
CA ILE A 167 18.16 9.22 -5.58
C ILE A 167 16.96 9.81 -4.85
N ILE A 168 15.78 9.61 -5.43
CA ILE A 168 14.48 9.87 -4.79
C ILE A 168 13.75 8.55 -4.66
N THR A 169 13.41 8.14 -3.45
CA THR A 169 12.59 6.96 -3.19
C THR A 169 11.17 7.35 -2.77
N ILE A 170 10.17 6.61 -3.26
CA ILE A 170 8.75 6.81 -2.99
C ILE A 170 8.13 5.41 -2.87
N THR A 171 8.11 4.87 -1.65
CA THR A 171 7.70 3.47 -1.46
C THR A 171 6.35 3.36 -0.78
N ASN A 172 5.34 2.83 -1.51
CA ASN A 172 3.96 2.67 -1.06
C ASN A 172 3.24 3.99 -0.71
N VAL A 173 3.63 5.10 -1.34
CA VAL A 173 3.06 6.44 -1.15
C VAL A 173 2.21 6.88 -2.34
N LEU A 174 2.64 6.61 -3.58
CA LEU A 174 1.99 7.14 -4.79
C LEU A 174 0.48 6.84 -4.86
N ALA A 175 0.05 5.68 -4.37
CA ALA A 175 -1.36 5.28 -4.32
C ALA A 175 -2.20 6.15 -3.36
N GLN A 176 -1.56 6.83 -2.42
CA GLN A 176 -2.18 7.63 -1.35
C GLN A 176 -2.29 9.11 -1.69
N ILE A 177 -1.62 9.55 -2.76
CA ILE A 177 -1.58 10.95 -3.17
C ILE A 177 -2.94 11.39 -3.72
N ASP A 178 -3.49 12.48 -3.21
CA ASP A 178 -4.74 13.07 -3.68
C ASP A 178 -4.56 13.91 -4.96
N ASN A 179 -3.58 14.79 -5.03
CA ASN A 179 -3.27 15.58 -6.22
C ASN A 179 -2.05 15.03 -6.97
N LEU A 180 -2.28 14.01 -7.82
CA LEU A 180 -1.20 13.34 -8.56
C LEU A 180 -0.46 14.27 -9.54
N ASN A 181 -1.16 15.24 -10.15
CA ASN A 181 -0.52 16.16 -11.10
C ASN A 181 0.44 17.12 -10.37
N GLU A 182 0.01 17.69 -9.25
CA GLU A 182 0.87 18.55 -8.43
C GLU A 182 2.07 17.77 -7.88
N PHE A 183 1.82 16.57 -7.35
CA PHE A 183 2.89 15.70 -6.83
C PHE A 183 3.98 15.43 -7.87
N VAL A 184 3.60 15.09 -9.11
CA VAL A 184 4.59 14.83 -10.17
C VAL A 184 5.26 16.12 -10.67
N LYS A 185 4.54 17.25 -10.69
CA LYS A 185 5.14 18.58 -10.94
C LYS A 185 6.22 18.89 -9.89
N SER A 186 5.92 18.63 -8.62
CA SER A 186 6.89 18.83 -7.50
C SER A 186 8.10 17.91 -7.62
N LEU A 187 7.91 16.65 -8.02
CA LEU A 187 9.02 15.74 -8.31
C LEU A 187 9.90 16.26 -9.44
N SER A 188 9.27 16.74 -10.52
CA SER A 188 9.99 17.31 -11.66
C SER A 188 10.85 18.52 -11.25
N ASN A 189 10.37 19.36 -10.33
CA ASN A 189 11.07 20.54 -9.83
C ASN A 189 12.41 20.20 -9.15
N ILE A 190 12.42 19.16 -8.30
CA ILE A 190 13.63 18.74 -7.56
C ILE A 190 14.53 17.76 -8.31
N THR A 191 14.17 17.37 -9.53
CA THR A 191 14.89 16.36 -10.32
C THR A 191 15.72 17.01 -11.41
N ASP A 192 16.95 16.55 -11.62
CA ASP A 192 17.82 16.92 -12.74
C ASP A 192 18.14 15.73 -13.66
N ASN A 193 19.11 15.92 -14.57
CA ASN A 193 19.47 14.90 -15.55
C ASN A 193 20.19 13.69 -14.95
N GLU A 194 20.72 13.81 -13.74
CA GLU A 194 21.43 12.74 -13.03
C GLU A 194 20.59 12.08 -11.95
N SER A 195 19.44 12.66 -11.61
CA SER A 195 18.54 12.14 -10.60
C SER A 195 17.81 10.88 -11.08
N LEU A 196 17.71 9.89 -10.19
CA LEU A 196 16.89 8.70 -10.39
C LEU A 196 15.75 8.65 -9.38
N ILE A 197 14.52 8.57 -9.86
CA ILE A 197 13.33 8.40 -9.04
C ILE A 197 12.96 6.91 -9.00
N VAL A 198 12.73 6.37 -7.82
CA VAL A 198 12.39 4.96 -7.58
C VAL A 198 11.06 4.87 -6.85
N ILE A 199 10.03 4.35 -7.49
CA ILE A 199 8.68 4.27 -6.94
C ILE A 199 8.25 2.81 -6.80
N GLU A 200 7.73 2.42 -5.60
CA GLU A 200 7.13 1.11 -5.39
C GLU A 200 5.64 1.23 -5.06
N PHE A 201 4.81 0.40 -5.71
CA PHE A 201 3.37 0.32 -5.45
C PHE A 201 2.80 -1.05 -5.87
N PRO A 202 1.62 -1.46 -5.35
CA PRO A 202 0.91 -2.64 -5.82
C PRO A 202 0.51 -2.51 -7.29
N TYR A 203 0.88 -3.49 -8.12
CA TYR A 203 0.64 -3.43 -9.56
C TYR A 203 -0.80 -3.84 -9.92
N LEU A 204 -1.53 -2.93 -10.59
CA LEU A 204 -2.95 -3.10 -10.91
C LEU A 204 -3.26 -4.42 -11.63
N MET A 205 -2.49 -4.80 -12.64
CA MET A 205 -2.78 -6.04 -13.38
C MET A 205 -2.66 -7.26 -12.48
N HIS A 206 -1.66 -7.33 -11.60
CA HIS A 206 -1.54 -8.42 -10.63
C HIS A 206 -2.72 -8.45 -9.66
N MET A 207 -3.17 -7.27 -9.21
CA MET A 207 -4.34 -7.16 -8.34
C MET A 207 -5.59 -7.72 -9.02
N ILE A 208 -5.84 -7.33 -10.26
CA ILE A 208 -6.99 -7.78 -11.05
C ILE A 208 -6.92 -9.28 -11.38
N ASP A 209 -5.79 -9.75 -11.93
CA ASP A 209 -5.63 -11.14 -12.38
C ASP A 209 -5.70 -12.12 -11.20
N LYS A 210 -5.10 -11.77 -10.07
CA LYS A 210 -5.10 -12.60 -8.86
C LYS A 210 -6.30 -12.39 -7.96
N GLY A 211 -7.20 -11.44 -8.27
CA GLY A 211 -8.39 -11.14 -7.49
C GLY A 211 -8.07 -10.65 -6.07
N LEU A 212 -7.11 -9.73 -5.94
CA LEU A 212 -6.64 -9.19 -4.66
C LEU A 212 -7.46 -7.96 -4.28
N PHE A 213 -8.73 -8.15 -3.98
CA PHE A 213 -9.67 -7.06 -3.68
C PHE A 213 -9.41 -6.41 -2.31
N ASP A 214 -8.73 -7.09 -1.41
CA ASP A 214 -8.35 -6.58 -0.10
C ASP A 214 -7.32 -5.43 -0.15
N LEU A 215 -6.66 -5.23 -1.29
CA LEU A 215 -5.81 -4.07 -1.54
C LEU A 215 -6.59 -2.78 -1.80
N ILE A 216 -7.93 -2.87 -1.91
CA ILE A 216 -8.83 -1.73 -2.10
C ILE A 216 -9.30 -1.26 -0.73
N TYR A 217 -8.85 -0.07 -0.32
CA TYR A 217 -9.25 0.63 0.89
C TYR A 217 -9.01 2.13 0.72
N HIS A 218 -9.60 2.95 1.58
CA HIS A 218 -9.70 4.39 1.38
C HIS A 218 -8.37 5.13 1.34
N GLU A 219 -7.32 4.58 1.94
CA GLU A 219 -5.97 5.13 1.89
C GLU A 219 -5.30 4.91 0.52
N HIS A 220 -5.76 3.94 -0.29
CA HIS A 220 -5.29 3.71 -1.66
C HIS A 220 -6.26 4.35 -2.67
N LEU A 221 -6.03 5.61 -2.98
CA LEU A 221 -6.90 6.41 -3.85
C LEU A 221 -6.81 6.01 -5.32
N SER A 222 -5.68 5.40 -5.73
CA SER A 222 -5.41 5.00 -7.12
C SER A 222 -4.65 3.69 -7.20
N TYR A 223 -4.90 2.96 -8.29
CA TYR A 223 -4.29 1.67 -8.60
C TYR A 223 -3.65 1.77 -9.99
N PHE A 224 -2.34 1.55 -10.06
CA PHE A 224 -1.55 1.92 -11.21
C PHE A 224 -1.08 0.74 -12.05
N ALA A 225 -0.99 1.01 -13.36
CA ALA A 225 -0.22 0.29 -14.35
C ALA A 225 0.76 1.26 -15.01
N LEU A 226 1.66 0.80 -15.88
CA LEU A 226 2.63 1.67 -16.55
C LEU A 226 1.96 2.64 -17.54
N THR A 227 0.92 2.20 -18.23
CA THR A 227 0.22 2.99 -19.24
C THR A 227 -0.29 4.34 -18.71
N PRO A 228 -1.11 4.41 -17.63
CA PRO A 228 -1.54 5.68 -17.06
C PRO A 228 -0.38 6.49 -16.48
N LEU A 229 0.64 5.83 -15.91
CA LEU A 229 1.81 6.53 -15.35
C LEU A 229 2.72 7.12 -16.41
N LYS A 230 2.91 6.44 -17.56
CA LYS A 230 3.64 7.03 -18.69
C LYS A 230 3.03 8.36 -19.12
N PHE A 231 1.70 8.43 -19.19
CA PHE A 231 1.00 9.67 -19.49
C PHE A 231 1.21 10.73 -18.39
N LEU A 232 0.99 10.36 -17.13
CA LEU A 232 1.10 11.29 -15.99
C LEU A 232 2.50 11.88 -15.88
N PHE A 233 3.54 11.05 -15.88
CA PHE A 233 4.93 11.48 -15.75
C PHE A 233 5.42 12.26 -16.97
N GLY A 234 4.99 11.86 -18.18
CA GLY A 234 5.36 12.53 -19.43
C GLY A 234 4.86 13.97 -19.51
N LYS A 235 3.74 14.33 -18.84
CA LYS A 235 3.27 15.71 -18.72
C LYS A 235 4.26 16.65 -18.05
N PHE A 236 5.17 16.12 -17.23
CA PHE A 236 6.11 16.86 -16.41
C PHE A 236 7.57 16.50 -16.72
N ASP A 237 7.81 16.09 -17.95
CA ASP A 237 9.15 15.80 -18.48
C ASP A 237 9.89 14.69 -17.70
N ILE A 238 9.15 13.67 -17.25
CA ILE A 238 9.69 12.48 -16.61
C ILE A 238 9.35 11.24 -17.44
N LYS A 239 10.36 10.40 -17.75
CA LYS A 239 10.20 9.13 -18.46
C LYS A 239 10.36 7.93 -17.52
N ILE A 240 9.72 6.81 -17.87
CA ILE A 240 9.97 5.51 -17.23
C ILE A 240 11.21 4.90 -17.88
N VAL A 241 12.26 4.71 -17.08
CA VAL A 241 13.54 4.14 -17.51
C VAL A 241 13.51 2.61 -17.50
N ASN A 242 13.00 2.03 -16.41
CA ASN A 242 12.96 0.59 -16.21
C ASN A 242 11.91 0.21 -15.18
N PHE A 243 11.65 -1.10 -15.01
CA PHE A 243 10.84 -1.60 -13.92
C PHE A 243 11.29 -2.99 -13.44
N GLU A 244 10.89 -3.33 -12.22
CA GLU A 244 11.06 -4.65 -11.62
C GLU A 244 9.72 -5.13 -11.03
N ARG A 245 9.41 -6.42 -11.25
CA ARG A 245 8.29 -7.06 -10.57
C ARG A 245 8.78 -7.63 -9.24
N LEU A 246 8.08 -7.33 -8.17
CA LEU A 246 8.44 -7.75 -6.81
C LEU A 246 7.42 -8.77 -6.33
N ASN A 247 7.90 -9.90 -5.84
CA ASN A 247 7.03 -10.93 -5.24
C ASN A 247 6.54 -10.53 -3.86
N ILE A 248 7.26 -9.63 -3.17
CA ILE A 248 6.98 -9.14 -1.84
C ILE A 248 7.12 -7.61 -1.87
N GLY A 249 6.05 -6.91 -1.51
CA GLY A 249 6.03 -5.49 -1.18
C GLY A 249 5.30 -5.31 0.14
N ALA A 250 5.19 -4.10 0.66
CA ALA A 250 4.51 -3.84 1.94
C ALA A 250 3.09 -4.39 1.98
N SER A 251 2.35 -4.29 0.86
CA SER A 251 0.96 -4.75 0.76
C SER A 251 0.76 -6.04 -0.04
N GLY A 252 1.82 -6.60 -0.63
CA GLY A 252 1.76 -7.80 -1.48
C GLY A 252 2.66 -7.67 -2.71
N PRO A 253 2.40 -8.43 -3.79
CA PRO A 253 3.14 -8.31 -5.04
C PRO A 253 3.07 -6.88 -5.58
N ALA A 254 4.24 -6.30 -5.84
CA ALA A 254 4.39 -4.91 -6.23
C ALA A 254 5.20 -4.78 -7.53
N ILE A 255 5.25 -3.58 -8.05
CA ILE A 255 6.16 -3.17 -9.10
C ILE A 255 7.03 -2.02 -8.58
N ARG A 256 8.29 -2.03 -8.97
CA ARG A 256 9.22 -0.93 -8.77
C ARG A 256 9.51 -0.29 -10.10
N LEU A 257 9.25 1.00 -10.22
CA LEU A 257 9.60 1.80 -11.38
C LEU A 257 10.86 2.58 -11.11
N PHE A 258 11.69 2.71 -12.14
CA PHE A 258 12.81 3.63 -12.20
C PHE A 258 12.45 4.70 -13.22
N LEU A 259 12.48 5.97 -12.79
CA LEU A 259 12.11 7.11 -13.62
C LEU A 259 13.22 8.17 -13.54
N ALA A 260 13.28 9.00 -14.57
CA ALA A 260 14.23 10.11 -14.66
C ALA A 260 13.70 11.19 -15.61
N LYS A 261 14.34 12.35 -15.65
CA LYS A 261 14.06 13.38 -16.65
C LYS A 261 14.16 12.82 -18.08
N SER A 262 13.38 13.36 -19.00
CA SER A 262 13.37 12.92 -20.41
C SER A 262 14.74 13.05 -21.07
N ASN A 263 15.51 14.09 -20.73
CA ASN A 263 16.88 14.35 -21.20
C ASN A 263 17.97 13.76 -20.30
N SER A 264 17.61 12.89 -19.32
CA SER A 264 18.58 12.31 -18.39
C SER A 264 19.55 11.34 -19.05
N ILE A 265 20.68 11.10 -18.36
CA ILE A 265 21.68 10.09 -18.72
C ILE A 265 21.11 8.66 -18.78
N TYR A 266 19.98 8.41 -18.10
CA TYR A 266 19.34 7.09 -18.05
C TYR A 266 18.47 6.85 -19.28
N LYS A 267 18.79 5.81 -20.06
CA LYS A 267 18.02 5.40 -21.24
C LYS A 267 16.86 4.49 -20.86
N SER A 268 15.72 4.63 -21.54
CA SER A 268 14.56 3.74 -21.32
C SER A 268 14.84 2.34 -21.87
N SER A 269 14.63 1.33 -21.03
CA SER A 269 14.75 -0.07 -21.43
C SER A 269 13.61 -0.49 -22.36
N GLN A 270 13.91 -1.31 -23.36
CA GLN A 270 12.89 -1.92 -24.23
C GLN A 270 11.81 -2.71 -23.47
N LYS A 271 12.12 -3.19 -22.26
CA LYS A 271 11.14 -3.84 -21.37
C LYS A 271 9.93 -2.93 -21.09
N VAL A 272 10.14 -1.62 -20.98
CA VAL A 272 9.07 -0.65 -20.69
C VAL A 272 8.07 -0.60 -21.84
N ALA A 273 8.57 -0.50 -23.09
CA ALA A 273 7.73 -0.51 -24.28
C ALA A 273 6.97 -1.83 -24.42
N LYS A 274 7.65 -2.96 -24.22
CA LYS A 274 7.05 -4.29 -24.24
C LYS A 274 5.96 -4.43 -23.18
N GLN A 275 6.18 -3.92 -21.96
CA GLN A 275 5.18 -3.97 -20.87
C GLN A 275 3.96 -3.11 -21.18
N ILE A 276 4.14 -1.90 -21.71
CA ILE A 276 3.03 -1.01 -22.10
C ILE A 276 2.19 -1.65 -23.23
N ASN A 277 2.86 -2.28 -24.22
CA ASN A 277 2.16 -3.02 -25.27
C ASN A 277 1.38 -4.22 -24.67
N TYR A 278 1.98 -4.94 -23.72
CA TYR A 278 1.28 -6.02 -23.01
C TYR A 278 0.06 -5.51 -22.24
N GLU A 279 0.13 -4.38 -21.55
CA GLU A 279 -1.01 -3.74 -20.89
C GLU A 279 -2.13 -3.37 -21.88
N LYS A 280 -1.76 -2.89 -23.09
CA LYS A 280 -2.72 -2.60 -24.17
C LYS A 280 -3.44 -3.87 -24.63
N ILE A 281 -2.70 -4.94 -24.91
CA ILE A 281 -3.25 -6.27 -25.29
C ILE A 281 -4.10 -6.83 -24.16
N TRP A 282 -3.66 -6.77 -22.92
CA TRP A 282 -4.41 -7.20 -21.74
C TRP A 282 -5.75 -6.46 -21.62
N GLY A 283 -5.83 -5.24 -22.11
CA GLY A 283 -7.04 -4.43 -22.11
C GLY A 283 -7.15 -3.48 -20.93
N ILE A 284 -6.05 -2.79 -20.57
CA ILE A 284 -5.98 -1.86 -19.43
C ILE A 284 -7.08 -0.78 -19.43
N LYS A 285 -7.61 -0.40 -20.59
CA LYS A 285 -8.71 0.57 -20.78
C LYS A 285 -10.08 -0.11 -20.97
N LYS A 286 -10.13 -1.46 -21.05
CA LYS A 286 -11.33 -2.23 -21.39
C LYS A 286 -11.99 -2.80 -20.13
N ILE A 287 -13.26 -2.46 -19.92
CA ILE A 287 -14.03 -2.88 -18.72
C ILE A 287 -14.15 -4.39 -18.54
N LYS A 288 -14.05 -5.19 -19.62
CA LYS A 288 -14.22 -6.64 -19.60
C LYS A 288 -13.36 -7.34 -18.52
N LYS A 289 -12.06 -7.01 -18.43
CA LYS A 289 -11.15 -7.58 -17.42
C LYS A 289 -11.55 -7.23 -15.99
N TYR A 290 -12.01 -6.00 -15.78
CA TYR A 290 -12.47 -5.52 -14.48
C TYR A 290 -13.79 -6.17 -14.05
N ASN A 291 -14.68 -6.47 -14.99
CA ASN A 291 -15.89 -7.23 -14.71
C ASN A 291 -15.57 -8.69 -14.29
N VAL A 292 -14.57 -9.32 -14.91
CA VAL A 292 -14.06 -10.63 -14.47
C VAL A 292 -13.51 -10.53 -13.03
N PHE A 293 -12.79 -9.47 -12.70
CA PHE A 293 -12.30 -9.24 -11.33
C PHE A 293 -13.45 -9.10 -10.33
N LYS A 294 -14.51 -8.35 -10.68
CA LYS A 294 -15.73 -8.24 -9.87
C LYS A 294 -16.32 -9.63 -9.55
N LYS A 295 -16.47 -10.49 -10.59
CA LYS A 295 -16.97 -11.86 -10.43
C LYS A 295 -16.08 -12.70 -9.53
N LYS A 296 -14.76 -12.72 -9.80
CA LYS A 296 -13.76 -13.42 -8.96
C LYS A 296 -13.76 -12.93 -7.50
N THR A 297 -13.98 -11.63 -7.27
CA THR A 297 -14.08 -11.07 -5.92
C THR A 297 -15.25 -11.72 -5.16
N LYS A 298 -16.44 -11.76 -5.77
CA LYS A 298 -17.63 -12.38 -5.19
C LYS A 298 -17.41 -13.87 -4.89
N GLU A 299 -16.86 -14.61 -5.85
CA GLU A 299 -16.55 -16.03 -5.70
C GLU A 299 -15.59 -16.30 -4.53
N LYS A 300 -14.52 -15.49 -4.41
CA LYS A 300 -13.56 -15.65 -3.31
C LYS A 300 -14.16 -15.32 -1.95
N ILE A 301 -14.95 -14.24 -1.86
CA ILE A 301 -15.68 -13.91 -0.64
C ILE A 301 -16.57 -15.08 -0.20
N ASN A 302 -17.34 -15.65 -1.12
CA ASN A 302 -18.20 -16.80 -0.83
C ASN A 302 -17.38 -18.02 -0.39
N LYS A 303 -16.29 -18.34 -1.11
CA LYS A 303 -15.44 -19.48 -0.75
C LYS A 303 -14.79 -19.34 0.64
N ILE A 304 -14.35 -18.15 1.00
CA ILE A 304 -13.81 -17.90 2.36
C ILE A 304 -14.92 -18.08 3.41
N LYS A 305 -16.11 -17.56 3.13
CA LYS A 305 -17.27 -17.75 4.03
C LYS A 305 -17.61 -19.23 4.22
N GLU A 306 -17.67 -20.01 3.14
CA GLU A 306 -17.91 -21.47 3.17
C GLU A 306 -16.90 -22.17 4.10
N ILE A 307 -15.60 -21.90 3.90
CA ILE A 307 -14.55 -22.52 4.71
C ILE A 307 -14.73 -22.15 6.19
N VAL A 308 -14.97 -20.88 6.50
CA VAL A 308 -15.10 -20.40 7.88
C VAL A 308 -16.36 -20.95 8.54
N TYR A 309 -17.53 -20.89 7.87
CA TYR A 309 -18.77 -21.39 8.45
C TYR A 309 -18.78 -22.91 8.59
N LEU A 310 -18.17 -23.65 7.65
CA LEU A 310 -17.99 -25.11 7.78
C LEU A 310 -17.24 -25.44 9.09
N LYS A 311 -16.14 -24.77 9.35
CA LYS A 311 -15.35 -25.00 10.58
C LYS A 311 -16.07 -24.51 11.84
N TYR A 312 -16.73 -23.37 11.76
CA TYR A 312 -17.52 -22.85 12.89
C TYR A 312 -18.67 -23.78 13.27
N ASN A 313 -19.41 -24.30 12.29
CA ASN A 313 -20.54 -25.23 12.52
C ASN A 313 -20.06 -26.61 13.02
N GLN A 314 -18.80 -26.99 12.78
CA GLN A 314 -18.14 -28.16 13.37
C GLN A 314 -17.69 -27.92 14.82
N GLY A 315 -17.98 -26.76 15.42
CA GLY A 315 -17.64 -26.42 16.81
C GLY A 315 -16.23 -25.81 16.99
N TYR A 316 -15.45 -25.64 15.94
CA TYR A 316 -14.11 -25.05 16.05
C TYR A 316 -14.15 -23.55 16.34
N LYS A 317 -13.21 -23.10 17.16
CA LYS A 317 -13.01 -21.69 17.47
C LYS A 317 -12.19 -20.99 16.38
N ILE A 318 -12.78 -19.92 15.81
CA ILE A 318 -12.19 -19.18 14.70
C ILE A 318 -11.69 -17.82 15.19
N GLY A 319 -10.49 -17.46 14.80
CA GLY A 319 -9.90 -16.13 15.02
C GLY A 319 -9.34 -15.52 13.73
N CYS A 320 -8.73 -14.33 13.87
CA CYS A 320 -7.91 -13.71 12.83
C CYS A 320 -6.47 -13.61 13.30
N PHE A 321 -5.52 -13.75 12.39
CA PHE A 321 -4.12 -13.56 12.69
C PHE A 321 -3.60 -12.32 11.97
N THR A 322 -3.01 -11.39 12.74
CA THR A 322 -2.71 -10.00 12.43
C THR A 322 -3.95 -9.09 12.30
N ALA A 323 -3.77 -7.78 12.51
CA ALA A 323 -4.79 -6.76 12.31
C ALA A 323 -4.28 -5.72 11.30
N SER A 324 -4.20 -6.14 10.02
CA SER A 324 -3.69 -5.29 8.94
C SER A 324 -4.80 -4.50 8.24
N SER A 325 -4.46 -3.35 7.64
CA SER A 325 -5.41 -2.49 6.90
C SER A 325 -6.18 -3.27 5.84
N LYS A 326 -5.47 -3.99 4.95
CA LYS A 326 -6.10 -4.82 3.93
C LYS A 326 -6.96 -5.95 4.51
N GLY A 327 -6.56 -6.46 5.68
CA GLY A 327 -7.35 -7.46 6.42
C GLY A 327 -8.69 -6.89 6.89
N ASN A 328 -8.75 -5.62 7.24
CA ASN A 328 -10.01 -4.98 7.63
C ASN A 328 -10.97 -4.85 6.44
N THR A 329 -10.49 -4.51 5.23
CA THR A 329 -11.32 -4.57 4.02
C THR A 329 -11.86 -5.97 3.78
N LEU A 330 -11.00 -6.99 3.88
CA LEU A 330 -11.40 -8.39 3.73
C LEU A 330 -12.50 -8.75 4.74
N LEU A 331 -12.31 -8.47 6.03
CA LEU A 331 -13.28 -8.78 7.09
C LEU A 331 -14.62 -8.07 6.86
N ASN A 332 -14.61 -6.81 6.45
CA ASN A 332 -15.82 -6.06 6.14
C ASN A 332 -16.56 -6.65 4.94
N CYS A 333 -15.86 -7.10 3.91
CA CYS A 333 -16.47 -7.81 2.76
C CYS A 333 -17.03 -9.19 3.17
N LEU A 334 -16.37 -9.88 4.09
CA LEU A 334 -16.85 -11.16 4.61
C LEU A 334 -18.07 -10.98 5.50
N ASN A 335 -18.20 -9.90 6.23
CA ASN A 335 -19.35 -9.54 7.04
C ASN A 335 -19.91 -10.72 7.86
N PHE A 336 -19.06 -11.33 8.69
CA PHE A 336 -19.45 -12.43 9.55
C PHE A 336 -20.43 -11.98 10.65
N LYS A 337 -21.33 -12.87 11.05
CA LYS A 337 -22.17 -12.67 12.25
C LYS A 337 -21.28 -12.52 13.48
N LYS A 338 -21.73 -11.71 14.46
CA LYS A 338 -21.07 -11.61 15.77
C LYS A 338 -20.85 -13.02 16.33
N LYS A 339 -19.71 -13.23 17.01
CA LYS A 339 -19.28 -14.51 17.60
C LYS A 339 -18.62 -15.53 16.65
N VAL A 340 -18.76 -15.44 15.32
CA VAL A 340 -18.06 -16.36 14.40
C VAL A 340 -16.55 -16.18 14.52
N ILE A 341 -16.08 -14.92 14.56
CA ILE A 341 -14.67 -14.60 14.79
C ILE A 341 -14.52 -14.03 16.20
N GLN A 342 -13.73 -14.71 17.03
CA GLN A 342 -13.62 -14.35 18.45
C GLN A 342 -12.67 -13.20 18.72
N PHE A 343 -11.44 -13.29 18.18
CA PHE A 343 -10.36 -12.33 18.41
C PHE A 343 -9.49 -12.16 17.18
N ALA A 344 -8.80 -11.02 17.11
CA ALA A 344 -7.68 -10.79 16.18
C ALA A 344 -6.37 -10.70 16.96
N SER A 345 -5.37 -11.47 16.56
CA SER A 345 -4.02 -11.45 17.13
C SER A 345 -3.22 -10.28 16.56
N GLU A 346 -2.42 -9.60 17.39
CA GLU A 346 -1.57 -8.50 16.94
C GLU A 346 -0.38 -8.29 17.91
N ASN A 347 0.77 -7.86 17.34
CA ASN A 347 1.97 -7.53 18.11
C ASN A 347 2.19 -6.02 18.28
N ASN A 348 1.51 -5.19 17.48
CA ASN A 348 1.59 -3.74 17.62
C ASN A 348 0.83 -3.27 18.87
N LYS A 349 1.57 -2.80 19.88
CA LYS A 349 1.02 -2.31 21.16
C LYS A 349 -0.02 -1.20 20.99
N LYS A 350 0.07 -0.37 19.94
CA LYS A 350 -0.90 0.69 19.64
C LYS A 350 -2.28 0.17 19.20
N LYS A 351 -2.37 -1.10 18.75
CA LYS A 351 -3.61 -1.74 18.29
C LYS A 351 -4.20 -2.69 19.34
N ILE A 352 -3.37 -3.29 20.19
CA ILE A 352 -3.83 -4.22 21.25
C ILE A 352 -4.82 -3.51 22.19
N GLY A 353 -5.93 -4.18 22.52
CA GLY A 353 -7.03 -3.64 23.32
C GLY A 353 -8.08 -2.86 22.53
N LYS A 354 -7.77 -2.47 21.28
CA LYS A 354 -8.73 -1.84 20.36
C LYS A 354 -9.57 -2.90 19.61
N TYR A 355 -10.40 -2.41 18.68
CA TYR A 355 -11.27 -3.21 17.82
C TYR A 355 -10.97 -2.93 16.36
N THR A 356 -11.13 -3.94 15.50
CA THR A 356 -10.99 -3.80 14.05
C THR A 356 -12.10 -2.91 13.50
N PRO A 357 -11.78 -1.97 12.56
CA PRO A 357 -12.79 -1.11 11.95
C PRO A 357 -13.85 -1.94 11.21
N GLY A 358 -15.11 -1.59 11.41
CA GLY A 358 -16.28 -2.18 10.73
C GLY A 358 -16.70 -3.55 11.25
N SER A 359 -15.81 -4.48 11.37
CA SER A 359 -16.08 -5.84 11.87
C SER A 359 -16.09 -5.92 13.41
N HIS A 360 -15.53 -4.92 14.09
CA HIS A 360 -15.50 -4.78 15.56
C HIS A 360 -14.96 -6.01 16.31
N ILE A 361 -14.00 -6.71 15.74
CA ILE A 361 -13.33 -7.84 16.37
C ILE A 361 -12.29 -7.30 17.36
N LYS A 362 -12.34 -7.79 18.62
CA LYS A 362 -11.39 -7.37 19.66
C LYS A 362 -9.97 -7.83 19.32
N ILE A 363 -9.02 -6.90 19.40
CA ILE A 363 -7.61 -7.16 19.13
C ILE A 363 -6.89 -7.48 20.45
N ILE A 364 -6.21 -8.61 20.48
CA ILE A 364 -5.44 -9.09 21.64
C ILE A 364 -4.01 -9.39 21.23
N SER A 365 -3.12 -9.52 22.22
CA SER A 365 -1.73 -9.90 21.96
C SER A 365 -1.60 -11.32 21.41
N ASP A 366 -0.55 -11.62 20.66
CA ASP A 366 -0.24 -12.99 20.22
C ASP A 366 -0.15 -13.95 21.42
N LYS A 367 0.41 -13.49 22.56
CA LYS A 367 0.49 -14.26 23.80
C LYS A 367 -0.90 -14.68 24.30
N ASP A 368 -1.84 -13.72 24.35
CA ASP A 368 -3.20 -13.99 24.83
C ASP A 368 -4.01 -14.77 23.81
N PHE A 369 -3.81 -14.52 22.53
CA PHE A 369 -4.43 -15.30 21.45
C PHE A 369 -4.08 -16.80 21.56
N ASN A 370 -2.81 -17.12 21.83
CA ASN A 370 -2.34 -18.49 22.03
C ASN A 370 -2.89 -19.18 23.30
N LYS A 371 -3.43 -18.40 24.27
CA LYS A 371 -4.13 -18.94 25.45
C LYS A 371 -5.61 -19.25 25.19
N LYS A 372 -6.22 -18.64 24.13
CA LYS A 372 -7.65 -18.77 23.84
C LYS A 372 -8.05 -20.06 23.15
N ARG A 373 -7.11 -20.98 22.86
CA ARG A 373 -7.36 -22.26 22.20
C ARG A 373 -8.15 -22.07 20.89
N ILE A 374 -7.69 -21.11 20.05
CA ILE A 374 -8.24 -20.91 18.71
C ILE A 374 -7.72 -22.04 17.80
N ASP A 375 -8.63 -22.71 17.08
CA ASP A 375 -8.29 -23.84 16.22
C ASP A 375 -7.89 -23.37 14.81
N TYR A 376 -8.64 -22.41 14.26
CA TYR A 376 -8.41 -21.84 12.94
C TYR A 376 -8.27 -20.32 13.01
N ALA A 377 -7.36 -19.75 12.24
CA ALA A 377 -7.23 -18.31 12.14
C ALA A 377 -7.14 -17.84 10.69
N ILE A 378 -7.98 -16.86 10.30
CA ILE A 378 -7.86 -16.19 8.99
C ILE A 378 -6.58 -15.36 9.02
N LEU A 379 -5.62 -15.67 8.15
CA LEU A 379 -4.36 -14.93 8.06
C LEU A 379 -4.55 -13.65 7.24
N LEU A 380 -4.78 -12.53 7.92
CA LEU A 380 -5.06 -11.24 7.27
C LEU A 380 -3.84 -10.67 6.54
N SER A 381 -2.64 -10.92 7.03
CA SER A 381 -1.39 -10.59 6.33
C SER A 381 -0.87 -11.77 5.48
N TRP A 382 -1.73 -12.36 4.68
CA TRP A 382 -1.50 -13.57 3.88
C TRP A 382 -0.28 -13.50 2.94
N ASN A 383 0.14 -12.31 2.53
CA ASN A 383 1.35 -12.10 1.71
C ASN A 383 2.63 -12.53 2.45
N TYR A 384 2.61 -12.58 3.78
CA TYR A 384 3.70 -13.08 4.62
C TYR A 384 3.48 -14.52 5.10
N LYS A 385 2.60 -15.30 4.45
CA LYS A 385 2.24 -16.66 4.88
C LYS A 385 3.44 -17.58 5.17
N LYS A 386 4.49 -17.52 4.34
CA LYS A 386 5.71 -18.32 4.56
C LYS A 386 6.34 -18.05 5.92
N PHE A 387 6.44 -16.78 6.29
CA PHE A 387 6.97 -16.35 7.58
C PHE A 387 6.09 -16.84 8.73
N PHE A 388 4.77 -16.62 8.65
CA PHE A 388 3.88 -17.00 9.75
C PHE A 388 3.78 -18.50 9.92
N LEU A 389 3.75 -19.29 8.86
CA LEU A 389 3.74 -20.75 8.91
C LEU A 389 4.99 -21.33 9.59
N SER A 390 6.16 -20.71 9.43
CA SER A 390 7.42 -21.22 9.98
C SER A 390 7.75 -20.69 11.37
N LYS A 391 7.16 -19.57 11.83
CA LYS A 391 7.65 -18.85 13.02
C LYS A 391 6.63 -18.69 14.14
N THR A 392 5.32 -18.97 13.92
CA THR A 392 4.31 -18.65 14.92
C THR A 392 4.09 -19.78 15.93
N GLN A 393 3.89 -19.41 17.20
CA GLN A 393 3.50 -20.34 18.26
C GLN A 393 2.10 -20.91 18.01
N PHE A 394 1.23 -20.18 17.31
CA PHE A 394 -0.08 -20.65 16.92
C PHE A 394 -0.02 -21.96 16.13
N ILE A 395 0.84 -22.01 15.09
CA ILE A 395 1.06 -23.24 14.28
C ILE A 395 1.71 -24.35 15.12
N LYS A 396 2.72 -24.00 15.93
CA LYS A 396 3.41 -24.98 16.78
C LYS A 396 2.48 -25.67 17.79
N LYS A 397 1.38 -25.01 18.17
CA LYS A 397 0.34 -25.55 19.07
C LYS A 397 -0.80 -26.26 18.35
N GLY A 398 -0.66 -26.57 17.06
CA GLY A 398 -1.66 -27.28 16.27
C GLY A 398 -2.73 -26.41 15.61
N GLY A 399 -2.66 -25.08 15.75
CA GLY A 399 -3.55 -24.16 15.06
C GLY A 399 -3.34 -24.18 13.54
N LYS A 400 -4.40 -23.94 12.77
CA LYS A 400 -4.35 -23.94 11.30
C LYS A 400 -4.72 -22.57 10.74
N PHE A 401 -4.00 -22.12 9.69
CA PHE A 401 -4.37 -20.90 8.99
C PHE A 401 -5.38 -21.13 7.87
N ILE A 402 -6.40 -20.28 7.83
CA ILE A 402 -7.22 -20.06 6.65
C ILE A 402 -6.54 -18.97 5.85
N ILE A 403 -5.95 -19.34 4.72
CA ILE A 403 -5.30 -18.40 3.78
C ILE A 403 -6.38 -17.87 2.86
N PRO A 404 -6.74 -16.56 2.94
CA PRO A 404 -7.89 -16.05 2.19
C PRO A 404 -7.58 -15.78 0.72
N LEU A 405 -6.35 -15.34 0.40
CA LEU A 405 -5.96 -14.90 -0.95
C LEU A 405 -4.54 -15.35 -1.29
N PRO A 406 -4.20 -15.46 -2.59
CA PRO A 406 -5.07 -15.30 -3.76
C PRO A 406 -6.07 -16.43 -3.97
N THR A 407 -5.84 -17.61 -3.41
CA THR A 407 -6.72 -18.79 -3.48
C THR A 407 -7.09 -19.21 -2.07
N PRO A 408 -8.38 -19.20 -1.70
CA PRO A 408 -8.81 -19.59 -0.36
C PRO A 408 -8.56 -21.08 -0.08
N HIS A 409 -7.83 -21.38 1.02
CA HIS A 409 -7.54 -22.75 1.49
C HIS A 409 -7.12 -22.78 2.94
N ILE A 410 -7.15 -23.96 3.56
CA ILE A 410 -6.61 -24.21 4.91
C ILE A 410 -5.18 -24.75 4.78
N LYS A 411 -4.33 -24.32 5.70
CA LYS A 411 -2.97 -24.85 5.82
C LYS A 411 -2.54 -24.91 7.28
#